data_3edb74a52f6167b3b48c9dd4fde64702
#
_entry.id   3edb74a52f6167b3b48c9dd4fde64702
#
_cell.length_a   1.000
_cell.length_b   1.000
_cell.length_c   1.000
_cell.angle_alpha   90.00
_cell.angle_beta   90.00
_cell.angle_gamma   90.00
#
_symmetry.space_group_name_H-M   'P 1'
#
loop_
_entity.id
_entity.type
_entity.pdbx_description
1 polymer ?
#
loop_
_entity_poly.entity_id
_entity_poly.type
_entity_poly.pdbx_seq_one_letter_code
_entity_poly.pdbx_strand_id
1 'polypeptide(L)'
;MVFPTVENALLVVVDLQQKLMPAMSDSESVTARAALMVRAAAELGLDVAVTEQYPKGLGSTVSEIATWLPEDVKVCEKTAFSVFKSPEFMENLISRKREVLIFVGVEMNVCLLQSVLDARSAGYEVIVVADAIGSRKNSERDWALETARQAGATVLGSEAVLFMLMRDAKHPNFKAISALIK
;
A
#
# COMPACT_ATOMS: atom_id res chain seq x y z
N MET A 1 -3.46 -13.38 -13.43
CA MET A 1 -3.49 -12.77 -12.07
C MET A 1 -3.53 -13.89 -11.04
N VAL A 2 -2.55 -13.93 -10.14
CA VAL A 2 -2.59 -14.76 -8.93
C VAL A 2 -3.61 -14.14 -7.98
N PHE A 3 -4.49 -14.94 -7.41
CA PHE A 3 -5.49 -14.45 -6.47
C PHE A 3 -4.82 -14.12 -5.12
N PRO A 4 -5.08 -12.94 -4.51
CA PRO A 4 -4.46 -12.57 -3.24
C PRO A 4 -5.03 -13.38 -2.09
N THR A 5 -4.14 -13.87 -1.23
CA THR A 5 -4.45 -14.47 0.07
C THR A 5 -3.54 -13.83 1.13
N VAL A 6 -3.85 -14.05 2.40
CA VAL A 6 -3.01 -13.54 3.50
C VAL A 6 -1.60 -14.12 3.43
N GLU A 7 -1.46 -15.38 2.97
CA GLU A 7 -0.19 -16.09 2.92
C GLU A 7 0.69 -15.67 1.73
N ASN A 8 0.10 -15.23 0.60
CA ASN A 8 0.86 -14.88 -0.61
C ASN A 8 0.97 -13.40 -0.88
N ALA A 9 0.29 -12.55 -0.10
CA ALA A 9 0.25 -11.11 -0.33
C ALA A 9 1.08 -10.33 0.72
N LEU A 10 1.50 -9.11 0.33
CA LEU A 10 2.16 -8.13 1.18
C LEU A 10 1.48 -6.77 0.97
N LEU A 11 1.01 -6.14 2.04
CA LEU A 11 0.58 -4.75 2.02
C LEU A 11 1.82 -3.84 2.04
N VAL A 12 2.00 -3.03 1.01
CA VAL A 12 3.10 -2.06 0.88
C VAL A 12 2.56 -0.65 1.10
N VAL A 13 2.93 -0.06 2.23
CA VAL A 13 2.56 1.30 2.63
C VAL A 13 3.67 2.25 2.22
N VAL A 14 3.38 3.13 1.25
CA VAL A 14 4.39 3.97 0.61
C VAL A 14 4.25 5.43 1.08
N ASP A 15 5.25 5.91 1.80
CA ASP A 15 5.56 7.33 2.04
C ASP A 15 4.39 8.18 2.60
N LEU A 16 3.52 7.61 3.44
CA LEU A 16 2.43 8.34 4.11
C LEU A 16 2.99 9.21 5.25
N GLN A 17 3.75 10.27 4.90
CA GLN A 17 4.58 11.05 5.83
C GLN A 17 4.00 12.43 6.16
N GLN A 18 4.37 12.93 7.35
CA GLN A 18 3.86 14.17 7.96
C GLN A 18 3.91 15.39 7.05
N LYS A 19 4.99 15.56 6.26
CA LYS A 19 5.15 16.72 5.37
C LYS A 19 4.70 16.48 3.93
N LEU A 20 4.46 15.22 3.55
CA LEU A 20 3.90 14.88 2.24
C LEU A 20 2.38 14.97 2.24
N MET A 21 1.74 14.38 3.24
CA MET A 21 0.28 14.26 3.28
C MET A 21 -0.46 15.59 3.16
N PRO A 22 -0.06 16.69 3.82
CA PRO A 22 -0.77 17.98 3.67
C PRO A 22 -0.77 18.56 2.25
N ALA A 23 0.12 18.11 1.38
CA ALA A 23 0.18 18.55 -0.01
C ALA A 23 -0.70 17.73 -0.96
N MET A 24 -1.26 16.61 -0.51
CA MET A 24 -2.11 15.74 -1.34
C MET A 24 -3.51 16.32 -1.51
N SER A 25 -4.11 16.16 -2.71
CA SER A 25 -5.44 16.68 -3.02
C SER A 25 -6.52 16.15 -2.10
N ASP A 26 -6.50 14.86 -1.78
CA ASP A 26 -7.52 14.18 -0.98
C ASP A 26 -6.90 13.54 0.28
N SER A 27 -5.99 14.27 0.95
CA SER A 27 -5.16 13.81 2.05
C SER A 27 -5.92 13.06 3.14
N GLU A 28 -7.03 13.63 3.62
CA GLU A 28 -7.83 13.05 4.70
C GLU A 28 -8.46 11.72 4.29
N SER A 29 -9.06 11.65 3.10
CA SER A 29 -9.68 10.44 2.57
C SER A 29 -8.64 9.35 2.33
N VAL A 30 -7.51 9.70 1.71
CA VAL A 30 -6.40 8.77 1.45
C VAL A 30 -5.85 8.20 2.76
N THR A 31 -5.61 9.06 3.75
CA THR A 31 -5.12 8.64 5.07
C THR A 31 -6.12 7.69 5.75
N ALA A 32 -7.41 8.02 5.74
CA ALA A 32 -8.44 7.19 6.35
C ALA A 32 -8.53 5.80 5.68
N ARG A 33 -8.46 5.73 4.35
CA ARG A 33 -8.51 4.46 3.62
C ARG A 33 -7.24 3.65 3.76
N ALA A 34 -6.06 4.30 3.78
CA ALA A 34 -4.81 3.61 4.06
C ALA A 34 -4.76 3.06 5.50
N ALA A 35 -5.23 3.84 6.48
CA ALA A 35 -5.38 3.37 7.86
C ALA A 35 -6.33 2.17 7.98
N LEU A 36 -7.45 2.19 7.25
CA LEU A 36 -8.37 1.06 7.16
C LEU A 36 -7.65 -0.18 6.64
N MET A 37 -6.84 -0.07 5.57
CA MET A 37 -6.08 -1.18 5.01
C MET A 37 -5.06 -1.73 6.01
N VAL A 38 -4.34 -0.88 6.73
CA VAL A 38 -3.35 -1.30 7.75
C VAL A 38 -4.05 -1.99 8.94
N ARG A 39 -5.16 -1.43 9.44
CA ARG A 39 -5.95 -2.07 10.51
C ARG A 39 -6.49 -3.43 10.09
N ALA A 40 -7.02 -3.52 8.88
CA ALA A 40 -7.51 -4.78 8.34
C ALA A 40 -6.38 -5.78 8.13
N ALA A 41 -5.17 -5.35 7.75
CA ALA A 41 -4.01 -6.20 7.66
C ALA A 41 -3.66 -6.83 9.03
N ALA A 42 -3.67 -6.04 10.11
CA ALA A 42 -3.45 -6.54 11.47
C ALA A 42 -4.53 -7.58 11.87
N GLU A 43 -5.82 -7.30 11.61
CA GLU A 43 -6.93 -8.21 11.90
C GLU A 43 -6.84 -9.53 11.11
N LEU A 44 -6.36 -9.49 9.87
CA LEU A 44 -6.27 -10.65 9.00
C LEU A 44 -4.95 -11.42 9.14
N GLY A 45 -3.94 -10.84 9.81
CA GLY A 45 -2.59 -11.38 9.84
C GLY A 45 -1.85 -11.24 8.51
N LEU A 46 -2.21 -10.22 7.71
CA LEU A 46 -1.52 -9.90 6.46
C LEU A 46 -0.22 -9.17 6.77
N ASP A 47 0.88 -9.60 6.15
CA ASP A 47 2.17 -8.92 6.26
C ASP A 47 2.11 -7.47 5.75
N VAL A 48 2.83 -6.58 6.44
CA VAL A 48 2.95 -5.17 6.08
C VAL A 48 4.42 -4.79 5.91
N ALA A 49 4.73 -4.00 4.88
CA ALA A 49 5.99 -3.32 4.70
C ALA A 49 5.74 -1.82 4.55
N VAL A 50 6.57 -0.99 5.16
CA VAL A 50 6.42 0.47 5.18
C VAL A 50 7.67 1.12 4.64
N THR A 51 7.50 2.16 3.83
CA THR A 51 8.62 3.00 3.39
C THR A 51 8.47 4.46 3.79
N GLU A 52 9.60 5.13 3.99
CA GLU A 52 9.68 6.57 4.21
C GLU A 52 10.69 7.18 3.25
N GLN A 53 10.24 8.16 2.46
CA GLN A 53 11.06 8.96 1.57
C GLN A 53 11.81 10.02 2.37
N TYR A 54 13.15 9.96 2.42
CA TYR A 54 14.00 10.97 3.07
C TYR A 54 13.40 11.51 4.38
N PRO A 55 13.22 10.68 5.43
CA PRO A 55 12.46 11.06 6.63
C PRO A 55 13.06 12.26 7.38
N LYS A 56 14.38 12.50 7.28
CA LYS A 56 15.02 13.72 7.84
C LYS A 56 14.43 15.02 7.27
N GLY A 57 13.96 14.99 6.01
CA GLY A 57 13.33 16.11 5.36
C GLY A 57 11.81 16.09 5.44
N LEU A 58 11.19 14.92 5.25
CA LEU A 58 9.74 14.78 5.07
C LEU A 58 8.99 14.33 6.32
N GLY A 59 9.71 14.04 7.42
CA GLY A 59 9.12 13.55 8.66
C GLY A 59 8.79 12.05 8.59
N SER A 60 8.28 11.53 9.69
CA SER A 60 7.88 10.14 9.83
C SER A 60 6.49 9.89 9.23
N THR A 61 6.13 8.62 9.12
CA THR A 61 4.77 8.16 8.84
C THR A 61 3.77 8.83 9.79
N VAL A 62 2.63 9.27 9.25
CA VAL A 62 1.59 9.96 10.04
C VAL A 62 1.03 9.06 11.13
N SER A 63 0.64 9.65 12.25
CA SER A 63 0.16 8.93 13.45
C SER A 63 -1.03 8.03 13.18
N GLU A 64 -1.92 8.44 12.28
CA GLU A 64 -3.12 7.71 11.87
C GLU A 64 -2.81 6.34 11.24
N ILE A 65 -1.62 6.21 10.67
CA ILE A 65 -1.09 4.96 10.11
C ILE A 65 -0.21 4.25 11.15
N ALA A 66 0.74 4.99 11.75
CA ALA A 66 1.75 4.43 12.64
C ALA A 66 1.13 3.68 13.84
N THR A 67 0.01 4.18 14.38
CA THR A 67 -0.70 3.57 15.52
C THR A 67 -1.18 2.13 15.25
N TRP A 68 -1.40 1.79 13.99
CA TRP A 68 -1.95 0.49 13.59
C TRP A 68 -0.91 -0.48 13.01
N LEU A 69 0.34 -0.02 12.86
CA LEU A 69 1.41 -0.87 12.37
C LEU A 69 1.79 -1.92 13.43
N PRO A 70 2.15 -3.15 13.02
CA PRO A 70 2.74 -4.12 13.92
C PRO A 70 3.97 -3.55 14.64
N GLU A 71 4.17 -3.93 15.91
CA GLU A 71 5.30 -3.43 16.72
C GLU A 71 6.67 -3.77 16.13
N ASP A 72 6.76 -4.88 15.40
CA ASP A 72 7.98 -5.38 14.77
C ASP A 72 8.13 -4.94 13.31
N VAL A 73 7.21 -4.10 12.80
CA VAL A 73 7.31 -3.62 11.42
C VAL A 73 8.56 -2.76 11.24
N LYS A 74 9.37 -3.14 10.27
CA LYS A 74 10.56 -2.38 9.90
C LYS A 74 10.18 -1.32 8.87
N VAL A 75 10.38 -0.05 9.21
CA VAL A 75 10.22 1.07 8.28
C VAL A 75 11.50 1.19 7.44
N CYS A 76 11.38 1.05 6.13
CA CYS A 76 12.51 1.14 5.20
C CYS A 76 12.67 2.56 4.70
N GLU A 77 13.78 3.22 5.01
CA GLU A 77 14.11 4.53 4.48
C GLU A 77 14.59 4.44 3.03
N LYS A 78 14.23 5.41 2.20
CA LYS A 78 14.69 5.49 0.82
C LYS A 78 14.88 6.92 0.33
N THR A 79 15.76 7.10 -0.64
CA THR A 79 15.91 8.34 -1.43
C THR A 79 15.44 8.14 -2.88
N ALA A 80 15.55 6.92 -3.42
CA ALA A 80 14.95 6.57 -4.69
C ALA A 80 13.42 6.63 -4.62
N PHE A 81 12.75 6.92 -5.72
CA PHE A 81 11.29 6.94 -5.75
C PHE A 81 10.71 5.53 -5.66
N SER A 82 11.15 4.61 -6.52
CA SER A 82 10.71 3.23 -6.45
C SER A 82 11.22 2.53 -5.19
N VAL A 83 10.34 1.80 -4.51
CA VAL A 83 10.68 0.95 -3.35
C VAL A 83 11.65 -0.17 -3.75
N PHE A 84 11.62 -0.61 -5.01
CA PHE A 84 12.53 -1.64 -5.55
C PHE A 84 13.98 -1.18 -5.67
N LYS A 85 14.26 0.11 -5.51
CA LYS A 85 15.63 0.67 -5.48
C LYS A 85 16.15 0.88 -4.05
N SER A 86 15.36 0.52 -3.02
CA SER A 86 15.81 0.48 -1.63
C SER A 86 16.34 -0.93 -1.31
N PRO A 87 17.64 -1.09 -1.00
CA PRO A 87 18.19 -2.39 -0.64
C PRO A 87 17.49 -3.02 0.56
N GLU A 88 17.16 -2.21 1.56
CA GLU A 88 16.50 -2.63 2.78
C GLU A 88 15.07 -3.15 2.51
N PHE A 89 14.31 -2.46 1.66
CA PHE A 89 12.99 -2.93 1.23
C PHE A 89 13.08 -4.25 0.47
N MET A 90 14.06 -4.37 -0.46
CA MET A 90 14.25 -5.57 -1.26
C MET A 90 14.65 -6.79 -0.41
N GLU A 91 15.53 -6.60 0.57
CA GLU A 91 15.89 -7.66 1.52
C GLU A 91 14.64 -8.16 2.29
N ASN A 92 13.83 -7.22 2.80
CA ASN A 92 12.58 -7.51 3.49
C ASN A 92 11.58 -8.26 2.56
N LEU A 93 11.38 -7.77 1.33
CA LEU A 93 10.48 -8.38 0.35
C LEU A 93 10.88 -9.82 0.00
N ILE A 94 12.15 -10.03 -0.32
CA ILE A 94 12.67 -11.34 -0.72
C ILE A 94 12.54 -12.36 0.42
N SER A 95 12.82 -11.95 1.66
CA SER A 95 12.73 -12.84 2.83
C SER A 95 11.31 -13.36 3.07
N ARG A 96 10.29 -12.57 2.70
CA ARG A 96 8.87 -12.92 2.91
C ARG A 96 8.30 -13.85 1.83
N LYS A 97 8.93 -13.98 0.67
CA LYS A 97 8.51 -14.85 -0.45
C LYS A 97 7.05 -14.64 -0.88
N ARG A 98 6.60 -13.38 -0.92
CA ARG A 98 5.24 -13.03 -1.35
C ARG A 98 5.17 -12.90 -2.86
N GLU A 99 4.01 -13.19 -3.44
CA GLU A 99 3.77 -13.17 -4.89
C GLU A 99 2.93 -11.97 -5.31
N VAL A 100 2.10 -11.45 -4.39
CA VAL A 100 1.16 -10.36 -4.63
C VAL A 100 1.55 -9.15 -3.77
N LEU A 101 1.71 -7.98 -4.40
CA LEU A 101 1.98 -6.73 -3.70
C LEU A 101 0.73 -5.83 -3.77
N ILE A 102 0.22 -5.43 -2.61
CA ILE A 102 -0.95 -4.55 -2.48
C ILE A 102 -0.43 -3.18 -2.08
N PHE A 103 -0.54 -2.19 -2.96
CA PHE A 103 0.02 -0.85 -2.76
C PHE A 103 -1.02 0.15 -2.24
N VAL A 104 -0.64 0.88 -1.19
CA VAL A 104 -1.32 2.07 -0.66
C VAL A 104 -0.29 3.17 -0.43
N GLY A 105 -0.70 4.45 -0.43
CA GLY A 105 0.19 5.56 -0.11
C GLY A 105 0.29 6.67 -1.14
N VAL A 106 1.42 7.40 -1.17
CA VAL A 106 1.67 8.58 -2.00
C VAL A 106 3.09 8.62 -2.58
N GLU A 107 3.37 9.39 -3.67
CA GLU A 107 2.41 9.88 -4.65
C GLU A 107 2.22 8.85 -5.75
N MET A 108 0.98 8.68 -6.21
CA MET A 108 0.68 7.67 -7.24
C MET A 108 1.51 7.88 -8.52
N ASN A 109 1.70 9.12 -8.94
CA ASN A 109 2.44 9.47 -10.15
C ASN A 109 3.97 9.54 -9.96
N VAL A 110 4.49 9.32 -8.77
CA VAL A 110 5.94 9.40 -8.47
C VAL A 110 6.42 8.06 -7.90
N CYS A 111 6.34 7.89 -6.57
CA CYS A 111 6.90 6.71 -5.90
C CYS A 111 6.12 5.42 -6.23
N LEU A 112 4.79 5.51 -6.20
CA LEU A 112 3.95 4.34 -6.45
C LEU A 112 4.05 3.86 -7.89
N LEU A 113 3.93 4.73 -8.89
CA LEU A 113 3.98 4.32 -10.29
C LEU A 113 5.29 3.61 -10.61
N GLN A 114 6.43 4.17 -10.23
CA GLN A 114 7.73 3.54 -10.47
C GLN A 114 7.86 2.20 -9.74
N SER A 115 7.32 2.10 -8.50
CA SER A 115 7.31 0.85 -7.74
C SER A 115 6.43 -0.21 -8.40
N VAL A 116 5.26 0.17 -8.91
CA VAL A 116 4.35 -0.72 -9.65
C VAL A 116 5.00 -1.26 -10.90
N LEU A 117 5.65 -0.39 -11.69
CA LEU A 117 6.34 -0.78 -12.93
C LEU A 117 7.51 -1.72 -12.65
N ASP A 118 8.33 -1.42 -11.65
CA ASP A 118 9.43 -2.30 -11.24
C ASP A 118 8.91 -3.64 -10.69
N ALA A 119 7.85 -3.63 -9.89
CA ALA A 119 7.21 -4.85 -9.37
C ALA A 119 6.70 -5.75 -10.49
N ARG A 120 5.96 -5.19 -11.46
CA ARG A 120 5.48 -5.94 -12.62
C ARG A 120 6.62 -6.50 -13.47
N SER A 121 7.67 -5.71 -13.68
CA SER A 121 8.88 -6.15 -14.40
C SER A 121 9.63 -7.27 -13.69
N ALA A 122 9.58 -7.30 -12.35
CA ALA A 122 10.16 -8.35 -11.52
C ALA A 122 9.26 -9.59 -11.37
N GLY A 123 8.06 -9.60 -12.01
CA GLY A 123 7.16 -10.75 -12.03
C GLY A 123 6.15 -10.83 -10.90
N TYR A 124 6.06 -9.81 -10.03
CA TYR A 124 5.04 -9.77 -9.00
C TYR A 124 3.66 -9.45 -9.57
N GLU A 125 2.63 -10.06 -9.01
CA GLU A 125 1.27 -9.56 -9.17
C GLU A 125 1.08 -8.30 -8.33
N VAL A 126 0.42 -7.30 -8.92
CA VAL A 126 0.26 -5.99 -8.28
C VAL A 126 -1.20 -5.60 -8.19
N ILE A 127 -1.63 -5.20 -7.00
CA ILE A 127 -2.91 -4.56 -6.73
C ILE A 127 -2.64 -3.15 -6.22
N VAL A 128 -3.25 -2.14 -6.85
CA VAL A 128 -3.25 -0.75 -6.39
C VAL A 128 -4.60 -0.45 -5.78
N VAL A 129 -4.62 -0.01 -4.52
CA VAL A 129 -5.86 0.31 -3.80
C VAL A 129 -6.27 1.75 -4.10
N ALA A 130 -7.17 1.94 -5.05
CA ALA A 130 -7.45 3.22 -5.70
C ALA A 130 -7.94 4.33 -4.76
N ASP A 131 -8.65 3.98 -3.70
CA ASP A 131 -9.16 4.93 -2.69
C ASP A 131 -8.18 5.16 -1.52
N ALA A 132 -7.08 4.38 -1.47
CA ALA A 132 -6.01 4.51 -0.47
C ALA A 132 -4.69 5.02 -1.07
N ILE A 133 -4.73 5.62 -2.27
CA ILE A 133 -3.58 6.27 -2.92
C ILE A 133 -3.90 7.73 -3.26
N GLY A 134 -2.88 8.58 -3.22
CA GLY A 134 -3.03 10.00 -3.50
C GLY A 134 -1.93 10.59 -4.37
N SER A 135 -2.17 11.81 -4.82
CA SER A 135 -1.21 12.70 -5.48
C SER A 135 -1.57 14.15 -5.20
N ARG A 136 -0.65 15.07 -5.42
CA ARG A 136 -0.89 16.52 -5.29
C ARG A 136 -1.95 17.05 -6.27
N LYS A 137 -2.16 16.37 -7.40
CA LYS A 137 -3.19 16.67 -8.39
C LYS A 137 -3.91 15.40 -8.78
N ASN A 138 -5.24 15.44 -8.76
CA ASN A 138 -6.06 14.28 -9.12
C ASN A 138 -5.83 13.83 -10.57
N SER A 139 -5.60 14.77 -11.51
CA SER A 139 -5.27 14.41 -12.89
C SER A 139 -3.98 13.59 -13.01
N GLU A 140 -2.94 13.92 -12.24
CA GLU A 140 -1.68 13.18 -12.23
C GLU A 140 -1.88 11.76 -11.65
N ARG A 141 -2.69 11.64 -10.59
CA ARG A 141 -3.09 10.35 -10.03
C ARG A 141 -3.81 9.50 -11.07
N ASP A 142 -4.78 10.07 -11.76
CA ASP A 142 -5.63 9.34 -12.70
C ASP A 142 -4.84 8.84 -13.93
N TRP A 143 -3.94 9.66 -14.48
CA TRP A 143 -3.03 9.24 -15.56
C TRP A 143 -2.06 8.14 -15.11
N ALA A 144 -1.55 8.25 -13.89
CA ALA A 144 -0.66 7.23 -13.33
C ALA A 144 -1.40 5.90 -13.07
N LEU A 145 -2.65 5.94 -12.59
CA LEU A 145 -3.50 4.76 -12.44
C LEU A 145 -3.76 4.07 -13.78
N GLU A 146 -4.02 4.84 -14.83
CA GLU A 146 -4.20 4.29 -16.16
C GLU A 146 -2.92 3.61 -16.67
N THR A 147 -1.77 4.26 -16.49
CA THR A 147 -0.46 3.66 -16.83
C THR A 147 -0.20 2.38 -16.05
N ALA A 148 -0.53 2.35 -14.74
CA ALA A 148 -0.40 1.15 -13.92
C ALA A 148 -1.28 0.00 -14.42
N ARG A 149 -2.53 0.27 -14.84
CA ARG A 149 -3.43 -0.73 -15.47
C ARG A 149 -2.83 -1.29 -16.76
N GLN A 150 -2.31 -0.43 -17.63
CA GLN A 150 -1.67 -0.84 -18.88
C GLN A 150 -0.42 -1.69 -18.65
N ALA A 151 0.30 -1.46 -17.55
CA ALA A 151 1.43 -2.29 -17.12
C ALA A 151 1.00 -3.62 -16.47
N GLY A 152 -0.30 -3.90 -16.40
CA GLY A 152 -0.85 -5.14 -15.85
C GLY A 152 -1.11 -5.13 -14.35
N ALA A 153 -1.13 -3.96 -13.70
CA ALA A 153 -1.59 -3.88 -12.31
C ALA A 153 -3.13 -3.94 -12.25
N THR A 154 -3.65 -4.63 -11.25
CA THR A 154 -5.07 -4.62 -10.90
C THR A 154 -5.35 -3.40 -10.03
N VAL A 155 -6.38 -2.61 -10.37
CA VAL A 155 -6.76 -1.40 -9.62
C VAL A 155 -8.16 -1.61 -9.04
N LEU A 156 -8.26 -1.63 -7.71
CA LEU A 156 -9.49 -1.91 -6.97
C LEU A 156 -9.64 -0.93 -5.79
N GLY A 157 -10.86 -0.78 -5.29
CA GLY A 157 -11.09 -0.10 -4.01
C GLY A 157 -10.73 -0.99 -2.81
N SER A 158 -10.50 -0.37 -1.66
CA SER A 158 -10.13 -1.04 -0.40
C SER A 158 -11.10 -2.16 -0.02
N GLU A 159 -12.41 -1.89 -0.11
CA GLU A 159 -13.45 -2.87 0.20
C GLU A 159 -13.32 -4.15 -0.64
N ALA A 160 -13.15 -4.02 -1.95
CA ALA A 160 -13.01 -5.15 -2.85
C ALA A 160 -11.78 -6.00 -2.50
N VAL A 161 -10.64 -5.36 -2.21
CA VAL A 161 -9.40 -6.03 -1.80
C VAL A 161 -9.59 -6.81 -0.50
N LEU A 162 -10.24 -6.22 0.50
CA LEU A 162 -10.50 -6.87 1.78
C LEU A 162 -11.44 -8.08 1.65
N PHE A 163 -12.48 -7.99 0.83
CA PHE A 163 -13.34 -9.14 0.55
C PHE A 163 -12.62 -10.23 -0.27
N MET A 164 -11.70 -9.85 -1.16
CA MET A 164 -10.84 -10.82 -1.85
C MET A 164 -9.95 -11.59 -0.86
N LEU A 165 -9.35 -10.92 0.12
CA LEU A 165 -8.50 -11.55 1.14
C LEU A 165 -9.30 -12.50 2.04
N MET A 166 -10.53 -12.15 2.40
CA MET A 166 -11.39 -12.99 3.24
C MET A 166 -12.03 -14.17 2.50
N ARG A 167 -12.34 -14.04 1.22
CA ARG A 167 -12.94 -15.07 0.34
C ARG A 167 -14.36 -15.52 0.70
N ASP A 168 -14.72 -15.59 1.97
CA ASP A 168 -15.99 -16.17 2.43
C ASP A 168 -16.57 -15.33 3.57
N ALA A 169 -17.89 -15.14 3.58
CA ALA A 169 -18.62 -14.47 4.66
C ALA A 169 -18.57 -15.25 6.00
N LYS A 170 -18.12 -16.51 5.98
CA LYS A 170 -17.85 -17.31 7.18
C LYS A 170 -16.44 -17.11 7.73
N HIS A 171 -15.63 -16.26 7.12
CA HIS A 171 -14.28 -15.97 7.60
C HIS A 171 -14.32 -15.51 9.07
N PRO A 172 -13.43 -16.00 9.96
CA PRO A 172 -13.46 -15.68 11.39
C PRO A 172 -13.50 -14.16 11.67
N ASN A 173 -12.76 -13.38 10.88
CA ASN A 173 -12.64 -11.93 11.02
C ASN A 173 -13.69 -11.14 10.22
N PHE A 174 -14.68 -11.79 9.58
CA PHE A 174 -15.67 -11.11 8.74
C PHE A 174 -16.39 -9.97 9.46
N LYS A 175 -16.80 -10.18 10.73
CA LYS A 175 -17.50 -9.16 11.51
C LYS A 175 -16.60 -7.95 11.81
N ALA A 176 -15.34 -8.20 12.17
CA ALA A 176 -14.35 -7.15 12.44
C ALA A 176 -14.09 -6.32 11.18
N ILE A 177 -13.78 -6.96 10.05
CA ILE A 177 -13.53 -6.27 8.78
C ILE A 177 -14.78 -5.52 8.30
N SER A 178 -15.97 -6.11 8.37
CA SER A 178 -17.21 -5.43 7.98
C SER A 178 -17.52 -4.20 8.84
N ALA A 179 -17.11 -4.18 10.11
CA ALA A 179 -17.23 -3.02 10.97
C ALA A 179 -16.25 -1.89 10.61
N LEU A 180 -15.07 -2.23 10.07
CA LEU A 180 -14.08 -1.24 9.61
C LEU A 180 -14.51 -0.54 8.30
N ILE A 181 -15.27 -1.21 7.45
CA ILE A 181 -15.66 -0.71 6.12
C ILE A 181 -16.85 0.25 6.20
N LYS A 182 -17.71 0.11 7.22
CA LYS A 182 -18.91 0.96 7.44
C LYS A 182 -18.54 2.35 7.94
#